data_eed8e9b367fdd4b2340eb27f9d7acdc7
#
_entry.id   eed8e9b367fdd4b2340eb27f9d7acdc7
#
_cell.length_a   1.000
_cell.length_b   1.000
_cell.length_c   1.000
_cell.angle_alpha   90.00
_cell.angle_beta   90.00
_cell.angle_gamma   90.00
#
_symmetry.space_group_name_H-M   'P 1'
#
loop_
_entity.id
_entity.type
_entity.pdbx_description
1 polymer ?
#
loop_
_entity_poly.entity_id
_entity_poly.type
_entity_poly.pdbx_seq_one_letter_code
_entity_poly.pdbx_strand_id
1 'polypeptide(L)'
;PMGWRIPGGMKYQSPGRLALGGDWSHAAFWLAAGCLAGPVTVTGLEPESTQPDRVILPLLRQMGARIELSPEGITAYPHRLTGTTIDVSGCPDLLPPLAAAMAFAKGESRLTGAARLRLKESDRLAGMAGLLRALGGRVEEEPDGLRIAGSGLRGGVADPCGDHRLAMAAAVAALACREPVTVKDAECVEKSYPEWWGLFCEEKKAKIF
;
A
#
# COMPACT_ATOMS: atom_id res chain seq x y z
N PRO A 1 25.72 -12.74 -20.62
CA PRO A 1 25.47 -11.80 -19.53
C PRO A 1 25.38 -10.40 -20.11
N MET A 2 24.26 -9.70 -19.87
CA MET A 2 24.15 -8.28 -20.20
C MET A 2 24.96 -7.50 -19.15
N GLY A 3 25.89 -6.67 -19.61
CA GLY A 3 26.66 -5.77 -18.77
C GLY A 3 26.49 -4.33 -19.21
N TRP A 4 26.71 -3.40 -18.31
CA TRP A 4 26.72 -1.97 -18.59
C TRP A 4 28.16 -1.48 -18.70
N ARG A 5 28.47 -0.72 -19.77
CA ARG A 5 29.75 -0.03 -19.91
C ARG A 5 29.48 1.46 -19.68
N ILE A 6 30.06 2.01 -18.62
CA ILE A 6 29.93 3.42 -18.28
C ILE A 6 31.26 4.08 -18.62
N PRO A 7 31.34 4.99 -19.61
CA PRO A 7 32.54 5.73 -19.92
C PRO A 7 32.91 6.64 -18.75
N GLY A 8 34.22 6.71 -18.45
CA GLY A 8 34.73 7.70 -17.50
C GLY A 8 34.80 9.12 -18.11
N GLY A 9 34.94 10.12 -17.26
CA GLY A 9 35.14 11.53 -17.68
C GLY A 9 33.89 12.22 -18.24
N MET A 10 32.70 11.64 -18.11
CA MET A 10 31.45 12.25 -18.53
C MET A 10 31.11 13.44 -17.62
N LYS A 11 30.65 14.54 -18.23
CA LYS A 11 30.08 15.67 -17.50
C LYS A 11 28.56 15.62 -17.65
N TYR A 12 27.88 15.53 -16.52
CA TYR A 12 26.43 15.63 -16.50
C TYR A 12 26.00 17.08 -16.70
N GLN A 13 25.03 17.29 -17.58
CA GLN A 13 24.40 18.60 -17.78
C GLN A 13 22.97 18.53 -17.28
N SER A 14 22.63 19.47 -16.42
CA SER A 14 21.24 19.59 -15.94
C SER A 14 20.33 20.05 -17.09
N PRO A 15 19.15 19.46 -17.28
CA PRO A 15 18.13 19.99 -18.21
C PRO A 15 17.51 21.32 -17.71
N GLY A 16 17.95 21.83 -16.56
CA GLY A 16 17.46 23.04 -15.91
C GLY A 16 16.16 22.77 -15.12
N ARG A 17 15.11 22.30 -15.77
CA ARG A 17 13.83 21.96 -15.12
C ARG A 17 13.43 20.54 -15.50
N LEU A 18 13.06 19.74 -14.51
CA LEU A 18 12.55 18.39 -14.67
C LEU A 18 11.24 18.27 -13.89
N ALA A 19 10.16 17.86 -14.57
CA ALA A 19 8.92 17.48 -13.92
C ALA A 19 9.03 16.01 -13.48
N LEU A 20 8.74 15.75 -12.23
CA LEU A 20 8.67 14.39 -11.69
C LEU A 20 7.20 13.98 -11.62
N GLY A 21 6.88 12.81 -12.13
CA GLY A 21 5.57 12.20 -11.95
C GLY A 21 5.35 11.74 -10.51
N GLY A 22 4.08 11.61 -10.10
CA GLY A 22 3.72 11.13 -8.78
C GLY A 22 4.18 9.70 -8.51
N ASP A 23 4.32 9.36 -7.24
CA ASP A 23 4.78 8.05 -6.76
C ASP A 23 3.59 7.07 -6.67
N TRP A 24 3.60 6.05 -7.53
CA TRP A 24 2.57 5.02 -7.56
C TRP A 24 2.58 4.10 -6.34
N SER A 25 3.73 3.90 -5.69
CA SER A 25 3.82 3.11 -4.47
C SER A 25 3.08 3.79 -3.31
N HIS A 26 3.24 5.11 -3.17
CA HIS A 26 2.51 5.90 -2.17
C HIS A 26 1.03 6.05 -2.54
N ALA A 27 0.74 6.31 -3.80
CA ALA A 27 -0.63 6.40 -4.30
C ALA A 27 -1.47 5.15 -4.03
N ALA A 28 -0.84 3.96 -4.03
CA ALA A 28 -1.50 2.70 -3.77
C ALA A 28 -2.20 2.65 -2.39
N PHE A 29 -1.63 3.29 -1.36
CA PHE A 29 -2.25 3.38 -0.03
C PHE A 29 -3.50 4.24 -0.06
N TRP A 30 -3.47 5.38 -0.76
CA TRP A 30 -4.63 6.27 -0.90
C TRP A 30 -5.75 5.61 -1.70
N LEU A 31 -5.41 4.91 -2.78
CA LEU A 31 -6.39 4.17 -3.58
C LEU A 31 -7.02 3.02 -2.78
N ALA A 32 -6.22 2.29 -2.00
CA ALA A 32 -6.75 1.26 -1.08
C ALA A 32 -7.66 1.87 -0.01
N ALA A 33 -7.29 3.02 0.58
CA ALA A 33 -8.13 3.77 1.52
C ALA A 33 -9.47 4.19 0.88
N GLY A 34 -9.43 4.65 -0.38
CA GLY A 34 -10.60 4.99 -1.15
C GLY A 34 -11.57 3.82 -1.33
N CYS A 35 -11.03 2.62 -1.56
CA CYS A 35 -11.85 1.41 -1.70
C CYS A 35 -12.55 0.99 -0.39
N LEU A 36 -12.02 1.38 0.78
CA LEU A 36 -12.51 0.92 2.07
C LEU A 36 -13.47 1.90 2.77
N ALA A 37 -13.18 3.20 2.74
CA ALA A 37 -13.81 4.10 3.70
C ALA A 37 -14.55 5.31 3.10
N GLY A 38 -14.15 5.80 1.96
CA GLY A 38 -14.75 6.97 1.31
C GLY A 38 -14.03 7.32 0.03
N PRO A 39 -14.62 8.05 -0.93
CA PRO A 39 -13.96 8.40 -2.17
C PRO A 39 -12.64 9.12 -1.91
N VAL A 40 -11.57 8.69 -2.59
CA VAL A 40 -10.27 9.36 -2.57
C VAL A 40 -9.82 9.58 -4.00
N THR A 41 -9.49 10.83 -4.32
CA THR A 41 -8.92 11.21 -5.61
C THR A 41 -7.43 11.48 -5.45
N VAL A 42 -6.61 10.74 -6.18
CA VAL A 42 -5.17 10.93 -6.26
C VAL A 42 -4.84 11.70 -7.53
N THR A 43 -4.16 12.84 -7.40
CA THR A 43 -3.75 13.69 -8.51
C THR A 43 -2.25 13.57 -8.78
N GLY A 44 -1.79 14.08 -9.93
CA GLY A 44 -0.36 14.13 -10.26
C GLY A 44 0.26 12.79 -10.67
N LEU A 45 -0.54 11.75 -10.83
CA LEU A 45 -0.09 10.47 -11.36
C LEU A 45 -0.11 10.48 -12.89
N GLU A 46 0.95 9.94 -13.49
CA GLU A 46 1.00 9.72 -14.94
C GLU A 46 0.37 8.37 -15.29
N PRO A 47 -0.77 8.32 -16.02
CA PRO A 47 -1.43 7.06 -16.38
C PRO A 47 -0.53 6.10 -17.18
N GLU A 48 0.40 6.63 -17.95
CA GLU A 48 1.35 5.86 -18.77
C GLU A 48 2.74 5.69 -18.09
N SER A 49 2.82 5.92 -16.77
CA SER A 49 4.04 5.75 -16.00
C SER A 49 4.64 4.34 -16.17
N THR A 50 5.96 4.27 -16.24
CA THR A 50 6.73 3.02 -16.26
C THR A 50 6.99 2.46 -14.87
N GLN A 51 6.51 3.12 -13.81
CA GLN A 51 6.64 2.63 -12.45
C GLN A 51 5.90 1.28 -12.29
N PRO A 52 6.54 0.22 -11.77
CA PRO A 52 5.90 -1.11 -11.63
C PRO A 52 4.60 -1.07 -10.83
N ASP A 53 4.55 -0.22 -9.81
CA ASP A 53 3.42 -0.14 -8.88
C ASP A 53 2.17 0.51 -9.47
N ARG A 54 2.24 1.05 -10.70
CA ARG A 54 1.05 1.45 -11.47
C ARG A 54 0.05 0.28 -11.62
N VAL A 55 0.52 -0.95 -11.55
CA VAL A 55 -0.30 -2.17 -11.61
C VAL A 55 -1.32 -2.25 -10.47
N ILE A 56 -1.24 -1.41 -9.45
CA ILE A 56 -2.24 -1.33 -8.39
C ILE A 56 -3.67 -1.16 -8.95
N LEU A 57 -3.85 -0.43 -10.05
CA LEU A 57 -5.17 -0.20 -10.63
C LEU A 57 -5.85 -1.50 -11.11
N PRO A 58 -5.25 -2.30 -12.00
CA PRO A 58 -5.83 -3.58 -12.39
C PRO A 58 -5.93 -4.55 -11.21
N LEU A 59 -5.02 -4.53 -10.23
CA LEU A 59 -5.08 -5.42 -9.07
C LEU A 59 -6.27 -5.09 -8.15
N LEU A 60 -6.52 -3.84 -7.84
CA LEU A 60 -7.71 -3.44 -7.08
C LEU A 60 -9.00 -3.73 -7.87
N ARG A 61 -9.01 -3.52 -9.19
CA ARG A 61 -10.16 -3.89 -10.04
C ARG A 61 -10.41 -5.39 -10.05
N GLN A 62 -9.36 -6.23 -10.04
CA GLN A 62 -9.47 -7.68 -9.89
C GLN A 62 -10.16 -8.06 -8.57
N MET A 63 -9.97 -7.27 -7.51
CA MET A 63 -10.69 -7.42 -6.25
C MET A 63 -12.12 -6.86 -6.29
N GLY A 64 -12.56 -6.28 -7.42
CA GLY A 64 -13.88 -5.68 -7.58
C GLY A 64 -13.95 -4.20 -7.21
N ALA A 65 -12.82 -3.52 -7.04
CA ALA A 65 -12.83 -2.10 -6.71
C ALA A 65 -13.41 -1.23 -7.83
N ARG A 66 -14.15 -0.20 -7.43
CA ARG A 66 -14.62 0.84 -8.34
C ARG A 66 -13.57 1.95 -8.40
N ILE A 67 -12.92 2.09 -9.56
CA ILE A 67 -11.88 3.10 -9.82
C ILE A 67 -12.18 3.82 -11.12
N GLU A 68 -12.26 5.13 -11.06
CA GLU A 68 -12.51 6.02 -12.20
C GLU A 68 -11.26 6.85 -12.50
N LEU A 69 -10.98 7.02 -13.80
CA LEU A 69 -9.91 7.88 -14.28
C LEU A 69 -10.56 9.10 -14.91
N SER A 70 -10.10 10.29 -14.53
CA SER A 70 -10.57 11.56 -15.08
C SER A 70 -9.39 12.52 -15.31
N PRO A 71 -9.56 13.65 -15.99
CA PRO A 71 -8.53 14.68 -16.10
C PRO A 71 -8.05 15.22 -14.74
N GLU A 72 -8.90 15.19 -13.72
CA GLU A 72 -8.62 15.66 -12.37
C GLU A 72 -7.76 14.66 -11.59
N GLY A 73 -7.76 13.38 -11.98
CA GLY A 73 -6.98 12.34 -11.31
C GLY A 73 -7.65 10.97 -11.33
N ILE A 74 -7.19 10.11 -10.42
CA ILE A 74 -7.67 8.73 -10.25
C ILE A 74 -8.47 8.66 -8.96
N THR A 75 -9.77 8.34 -9.06
CA THR A 75 -10.66 8.25 -7.90
C THR A 75 -11.01 6.80 -7.61
N ALA A 76 -10.69 6.34 -6.40
CA ALA A 76 -11.18 5.08 -5.85
C ALA A 76 -12.39 5.34 -4.96
N TYR A 77 -13.41 4.48 -5.08
CA TYR A 77 -14.65 4.58 -4.32
C TYR A 77 -14.83 3.38 -3.41
N PRO A 78 -15.50 3.54 -2.25
CA PRO A 78 -15.89 2.42 -1.42
C PRO A 78 -16.68 1.40 -2.24
N HIS A 79 -16.23 0.16 -2.19
CA HIS A 79 -16.90 -0.92 -2.88
C HIS A 79 -16.70 -2.25 -2.15
N ARG A 80 -17.61 -3.20 -2.37
CA ARG A 80 -17.48 -4.53 -1.79
C ARG A 80 -16.39 -5.31 -2.51
N LEU A 81 -15.23 -5.42 -1.87
CA LEU A 81 -14.10 -6.19 -2.39
C LEU A 81 -14.34 -7.70 -2.26
N THR A 82 -13.75 -8.46 -3.16
CA THR A 82 -13.79 -9.94 -3.18
C THR A 82 -12.36 -10.48 -3.11
N GLY A 83 -12.19 -11.54 -2.31
CA GLY A 83 -10.92 -12.23 -2.16
C GLY A 83 -10.42 -12.81 -3.49
N THR A 84 -9.12 -12.71 -3.71
CA THR A 84 -8.46 -13.17 -4.94
C THR A 84 -6.99 -13.51 -4.68
N THR A 85 -6.36 -14.18 -5.63
CA THR A 85 -4.91 -14.43 -5.60
C THR A 85 -4.20 -13.39 -6.47
N ILE A 86 -3.16 -12.75 -5.91
CA ILE A 86 -2.33 -11.75 -6.59
C ILE A 86 -0.87 -12.12 -6.41
N ASP A 87 -0.13 -12.16 -7.52
CA ASP A 87 1.33 -12.27 -7.53
C ASP A 87 1.95 -10.87 -7.47
N VAL A 88 2.73 -10.62 -6.42
CA VAL A 88 3.42 -9.33 -6.19
C VAL A 88 4.92 -9.39 -6.52
N SER A 89 5.40 -10.43 -7.21
CA SER A 89 6.82 -10.57 -7.55
C SER A 89 7.37 -9.39 -8.35
N GLY A 90 6.54 -8.78 -9.23
CA GLY A 90 6.87 -7.60 -10.02
C GLY A 90 6.61 -6.25 -9.31
N CYS A 91 5.83 -6.25 -8.22
CA CYS A 91 5.40 -5.05 -7.51
C CYS A 91 5.37 -5.28 -5.97
N PRO A 92 6.49 -5.70 -5.36
CA PRO A 92 6.50 -6.15 -3.96
C PRO A 92 6.06 -5.07 -2.97
N ASP A 93 6.24 -3.81 -3.30
CA ASP A 93 5.88 -2.68 -2.44
C ASP A 93 4.35 -2.46 -2.38
N LEU A 94 3.58 -3.14 -3.23
CA LEU A 94 2.12 -3.16 -3.16
C LEU A 94 1.55 -4.19 -2.18
N LEU A 95 2.37 -5.11 -1.64
CA LEU A 95 1.87 -6.10 -0.68
C LEU A 95 1.17 -5.45 0.53
N PRO A 96 1.73 -4.43 1.21
CA PRO A 96 1.09 -3.84 2.39
C PRO A 96 -0.28 -3.21 2.10
N PRO A 97 -0.47 -2.32 1.11
CA PRO A 97 -1.79 -1.75 0.83
C PRO A 97 -2.79 -2.80 0.33
N LEU A 98 -2.36 -3.78 -0.46
CA LEU A 98 -3.23 -4.89 -0.89
C LEU A 98 -3.65 -5.77 0.29
N ALA A 99 -2.73 -6.15 1.18
CA ALA A 99 -3.04 -6.96 2.35
C ALA A 99 -4.02 -6.26 3.29
N ALA A 100 -3.88 -4.94 3.49
CA ALA A 100 -4.83 -4.13 4.24
C ALA A 100 -6.24 -4.18 3.61
N ALA A 101 -6.34 -4.00 2.29
CA ALA A 101 -7.63 -4.08 1.58
C ALA A 101 -8.22 -5.50 1.61
N MET A 102 -7.39 -6.54 1.43
CA MET A 102 -7.80 -7.95 1.44
C MET A 102 -8.37 -8.39 2.78
N ALA A 103 -7.93 -7.80 3.90
CA ALA A 103 -8.49 -8.12 5.22
C ALA A 103 -9.99 -7.79 5.33
N PHE A 104 -10.51 -6.92 4.46
CA PHE A 104 -11.93 -6.53 4.39
C PHE A 104 -12.66 -7.10 3.17
N ALA A 105 -11.97 -7.84 2.30
CA ALA A 105 -12.59 -8.45 1.12
C ALA A 105 -13.47 -9.65 1.53
N LYS A 106 -14.52 -9.96 0.75
CA LYS A 106 -15.33 -11.14 0.99
C LYS A 106 -14.60 -12.41 0.52
N GLY A 107 -14.41 -13.36 1.42
CA GLY A 107 -13.73 -14.63 1.13
C GLY A 107 -12.25 -14.62 1.49
N GLU A 108 -11.50 -15.54 0.94
CA GLU A 108 -10.07 -15.68 1.15
C GLU A 108 -9.28 -15.02 0.04
N SER A 109 -8.20 -14.36 0.41
CA SER A 109 -7.22 -13.76 -0.51
C SER A 109 -5.86 -14.39 -0.32
N ARG A 110 -5.03 -14.39 -1.36
CA ARG A 110 -3.66 -14.86 -1.30
C ARG A 110 -2.72 -13.89 -2.04
N LEU A 111 -1.64 -13.50 -1.37
CA LEU A 111 -0.53 -12.77 -1.96
C LEU A 111 0.64 -13.74 -2.12
N THR A 112 1.23 -13.82 -3.30
CA THR A 112 2.34 -14.72 -3.65
C THR A 112 3.51 -13.96 -4.25
N GLY A 113 4.67 -14.60 -4.44
CA GLY A 113 5.84 -13.98 -5.04
C GLY A 113 6.53 -12.96 -4.13
N ALA A 114 6.32 -13.03 -2.82
CA ALA A 114 6.72 -12.03 -1.84
C ALA A 114 8.00 -12.37 -1.07
N ALA A 115 8.73 -13.44 -1.41
CA ALA A 115 9.92 -13.89 -0.66
C ALA A 115 10.96 -12.78 -0.44
N ARG A 116 11.15 -11.88 -1.44
CA ARG A 116 12.08 -10.76 -1.34
C ARG A 116 11.73 -9.74 -0.25
N LEU A 117 10.48 -9.70 0.20
CA LEU A 117 10.02 -8.77 1.22
C LEU A 117 10.59 -9.09 2.62
N ARG A 118 11.13 -10.29 2.80
CA ARG A 118 11.86 -10.65 4.03
C ARG A 118 13.20 -9.94 4.18
N LEU A 119 13.71 -9.35 3.08
CA LEU A 119 15.01 -8.66 3.01
C LEU A 119 14.86 -7.15 2.80
N LYS A 120 13.71 -6.58 3.16
CA LYS A 120 13.44 -5.13 3.08
C LYS A 120 13.87 -4.42 4.37
N GLU A 121 13.29 -3.26 4.68
CA GLU A 121 13.55 -2.48 5.90
C GLU A 121 13.31 -3.30 7.19
N SER A 122 12.36 -4.22 7.10
CA SER A 122 12.05 -5.26 8.08
C SER A 122 11.79 -6.57 7.34
N ASP A 123 11.58 -7.70 8.03
CA ASP A 123 10.85 -8.81 7.41
C ASP A 123 9.39 -8.34 7.21
N ARG A 124 9.17 -7.66 6.07
CA ARG A 124 7.88 -7.01 5.76
C ARG A 124 6.75 -8.02 5.65
N LEU A 125 7.05 -9.25 5.26
CA LEU A 125 6.06 -10.31 5.16
C LEU A 125 5.57 -10.73 6.54
N ALA A 126 6.49 -11.05 7.44
CA ALA A 126 6.19 -11.38 8.84
C ALA A 126 5.56 -10.19 9.57
N GLY A 127 6.08 -8.98 9.36
CA GLY A 127 5.56 -7.74 9.94
C GLY A 127 4.10 -7.49 9.53
N MET A 128 3.77 -7.65 8.25
CA MET A 128 2.39 -7.47 7.78
C MET A 128 1.44 -8.53 8.35
N ALA A 129 1.88 -9.79 8.41
CA ALA A 129 1.10 -10.86 9.04
C ALA A 129 0.85 -10.58 10.53
N GLY A 130 1.89 -10.16 11.25
CA GLY A 130 1.82 -9.78 12.66
C GLY A 130 0.87 -8.61 12.91
N LEU A 131 0.97 -7.56 12.08
CA LEU A 131 0.13 -6.38 12.14
C LEU A 131 -1.36 -6.74 11.96
N LEU A 132 -1.71 -7.48 10.93
CA LEU A 132 -3.10 -7.86 10.69
C LEU A 132 -3.65 -8.76 11.80
N ARG A 133 -2.84 -9.69 12.36
CA ARG A 133 -3.23 -10.51 13.51
C ARG A 133 -3.46 -9.68 14.76
N ALA A 134 -2.60 -8.70 15.03
CA ALA A 134 -2.75 -7.78 16.17
C ALA A 134 -4.05 -6.97 16.10
N LEU A 135 -4.51 -6.67 14.88
CA LEU A 135 -5.80 -6.00 14.64
C LEU A 135 -7.00 -6.98 14.60
N GLY A 136 -6.79 -8.26 14.92
CA GLY A 136 -7.84 -9.28 14.99
C GLY A 136 -8.12 -9.99 13.66
N GLY A 137 -7.24 -9.83 12.66
CA GLY A 137 -7.33 -10.53 11.37
C GLY A 137 -6.89 -11.98 11.44
N ARG A 138 -7.42 -12.79 10.55
CA ARG A 138 -7.01 -14.18 10.35
C ARG A 138 -6.08 -14.26 9.15
N VAL A 139 -4.79 -14.39 9.43
CA VAL A 139 -3.71 -14.38 8.44
C VAL A 139 -2.78 -15.56 8.67
N GLU A 140 -2.50 -16.29 7.62
CA GLU A 140 -1.49 -17.34 7.58
C GLU A 140 -0.30 -16.83 6.75
N GLU A 141 0.88 -16.88 7.34
CA GLU A 141 2.12 -16.55 6.67
C GLU A 141 2.64 -17.78 5.93
N GLU A 142 2.92 -17.62 4.64
CA GLU A 142 3.51 -18.63 3.78
C GLU A 142 4.99 -18.30 3.49
N PRO A 143 5.80 -19.23 3.00
CA PRO A 143 7.22 -18.98 2.71
C PRO A 143 7.47 -17.79 1.79
N ASP A 144 6.59 -17.55 0.82
CA ASP A 144 6.68 -16.46 -0.16
C ASP A 144 5.41 -15.62 -0.28
N GLY A 145 4.56 -15.62 0.76
CA GLY A 145 3.28 -14.93 0.66
C GLY A 145 2.46 -14.89 1.93
N LEU A 146 1.23 -14.42 1.77
CA LEU A 146 0.22 -14.34 2.83
C LEU A 146 -1.09 -14.94 2.33
N ARG A 147 -1.76 -15.72 3.19
CA ARG A 147 -3.16 -16.10 3.04
C ARG A 147 -3.98 -15.30 4.05
N ILE A 148 -4.97 -14.57 3.58
CA ILE A 148 -5.75 -13.62 4.37
C ILE A 148 -7.22 -13.97 4.27
N ALA A 149 -7.85 -14.32 5.39
CA ALA A 149 -9.30 -14.48 5.44
C ALA A 149 -9.95 -13.11 5.65
N GLY A 150 -10.73 -12.66 4.66
CA GLY A 150 -11.42 -11.39 4.70
C GLY A 150 -12.63 -11.43 5.63
N SER A 151 -12.37 -11.19 6.90
CA SER A 151 -13.40 -11.18 7.98
C SER A 151 -13.61 -9.81 8.60
N GLY A 152 -12.91 -8.78 8.07
CA GLY A 152 -12.76 -7.49 8.71
C GLY A 152 -11.78 -7.55 9.86
N LEU A 153 -11.42 -6.38 10.37
CA LEU A 153 -10.52 -6.21 11.49
C LEU A 153 -11.25 -5.55 12.65
N ARG A 154 -10.84 -5.89 13.87
CA ARG A 154 -11.41 -5.29 15.08
C ARG A 154 -10.81 -3.92 15.33
N GLY A 155 -9.54 -3.81 15.35
CA GLY A 155 -8.73 -2.69 15.82
C GLY A 155 -7.77 -3.13 16.91
N GLY A 156 -6.99 -2.22 17.48
CA GLY A 156 -6.00 -2.52 18.50
C GLY A 156 -4.68 -1.80 18.29
N VAL A 157 -3.57 -2.41 18.67
CA VAL A 157 -2.23 -1.81 18.57
C VAL A 157 -1.48 -2.44 17.40
N ALA A 158 -1.12 -1.64 16.40
CA ALA A 158 -0.31 -2.04 15.25
C ALA A 158 1.14 -1.66 15.49
N ASP A 159 2.05 -2.62 15.36
CA ASP A 159 3.48 -2.41 15.39
C ASP A 159 4.04 -2.51 13.97
N PRO A 160 4.52 -1.41 13.38
CA PRO A 160 5.06 -1.40 12.02
C PRO A 160 6.52 -1.90 11.96
N CYS A 161 7.14 -2.26 13.08
CA CYS A 161 8.53 -2.71 13.13
C CYS A 161 9.52 -1.72 12.47
N GLY A 162 9.27 -0.41 12.59
CA GLY A 162 10.06 0.65 11.94
C GLY A 162 9.93 0.74 10.42
N ASP A 163 8.98 0.00 9.81
CA ASP A 163 8.73 0.03 8.37
C ASP A 163 7.58 0.99 8.03
N HIS A 164 7.92 2.06 7.30
CA HIS A 164 6.98 3.10 6.88
C HIS A 164 5.78 2.56 6.10
N ARG A 165 5.96 1.51 5.29
CA ARG A 165 4.85 0.92 4.51
C ARG A 165 3.90 0.12 5.39
N LEU A 166 4.41 -0.50 6.46
CA LEU A 166 3.55 -1.16 7.45
C LEU A 166 2.76 -0.14 8.26
N ALA A 167 3.37 0.99 8.64
CA ALA A 167 2.66 2.08 9.31
C ALA A 167 1.53 2.65 8.44
N MET A 168 1.80 2.91 7.15
CA MET A 168 0.77 3.37 6.21
C MET A 168 -0.33 2.31 6.01
N ALA A 169 0.01 1.03 5.94
CA ALA A 169 -0.98 -0.05 5.84
C ALA A 169 -1.88 -0.15 7.07
N ALA A 170 -1.30 0.05 8.27
CA ALA A 170 -2.07 0.13 9.52
C ALA A 170 -3.07 1.29 9.50
N ALA A 171 -2.65 2.46 9.02
CA ALA A 171 -3.53 3.62 8.86
C ALA A 171 -4.68 3.33 7.88
N VAL A 172 -4.39 2.73 6.73
CA VAL A 172 -5.42 2.33 5.76
C VAL A 172 -6.40 1.33 6.37
N ALA A 173 -5.89 0.31 7.07
CA ALA A 173 -6.73 -0.68 7.74
C ALA A 173 -7.61 -0.05 8.82
N ALA A 174 -7.10 0.92 9.58
CA ALA A 174 -7.81 1.62 10.64
C ALA A 174 -9.12 2.27 10.17
N LEU A 175 -9.17 2.72 8.91
CA LEU A 175 -10.36 3.38 8.33
C LEU A 175 -11.61 2.47 8.30
N ALA A 176 -11.41 1.15 8.26
CA ALA A 176 -12.49 0.17 8.19
C ALA A 176 -12.54 -0.76 9.42
N CYS A 177 -11.66 -0.57 10.41
CA CYS A 177 -11.71 -1.28 11.67
C CYS A 177 -12.94 -0.88 12.49
N ARG A 178 -13.43 -1.78 13.35
CA ARG A 178 -14.57 -1.56 14.24
C ARG A 178 -14.23 -0.73 15.47
N GLU A 179 -12.98 -0.81 15.92
CA GLU A 179 -12.43 -0.14 17.09
C GLU A 179 -11.21 0.68 16.68
N PRO A 180 -10.75 1.65 17.50
CA PRO A 180 -9.57 2.45 17.21
C PRO A 180 -8.32 1.60 17.00
N VAL A 181 -7.42 2.13 16.16
CA VAL A 181 -6.08 1.56 15.95
C VAL A 181 -5.03 2.56 16.43
N THR A 182 -4.12 2.08 17.28
CA THR A 182 -2.92 2.82 17.67
C THR A 182 -1.75 2.30 16.87
N VAL A 183 -1.07 3.16 16.12
CA VAL A 183 0.15 2.81 15.39
C VAL A 183 1.35 3.22 16.22
N LYS A 184 2.21 2.26 16.60
CA LYS A 184 3.47 2.54 17.28
C LYS A 184 4.48 3.16 16.32
N ASP A 185 5.45 3.90 16.84
CA ASP A 185 6.58 4.46 16.10
C ASP A 185 6.13 5.03 14.73
N ALA A 186 5.01 5.75 14.77
CA ALA A 186 4.31 6.25 13.58
C ALA A 186 5.16 7.20 12.74
N GLU A 187 6.16 7.82 13.34
CA GLU A 187 7.16 8.70 12.71
C GLU A 187 8.05 7.96 11.68
N CYS A 188 8.08 6.64 11.68
CA CYS A 188 8.84 5.87 10.68
C CYS A 188 8.40 6.17 9.23
N VAL A 189 7.20 6.74 9.02
CA VAL A 189 6.73 7.18 7.70
C VAL A 189 7.54 8.35 7.14
N GLU A 190 8.18 9.16 7.99
CA GLU A 190 8.98 10.31 7.57
C GLU A 190 10.14 9.93 6.64
N LYS A 191 10.57 8.69 6.69
CA LYS A 191 11.59 8.14 5.78
C LYS A 191 11.23 8.30 4.30
N SER A 192 9.95 8.24 3.94
CA SER A 192 9.52 8.26 2.55
C SER A 192 8.33 9.17 2.26
N TYR A 193 7.53 9.49 3.28
CA TYR A 193 6.33 10.31 3.14
C TYR A 193 6.11 11.17 4.39
N PRO A 194 6.92 12.23 4.60
CA PRO A 194 6.84 13.06 5.81
C PRO A 194 5.46 13.66 6.06
N GLU A 195 4.72 14.00 5.01
CA GLU A 195 3.40 14.63 5.09
C GLU A 195 2.26 13.63 5.33
N TRP A 196 2.55 12.33 5.39
CA TRP A 196 1.52 11.27 5.45
C TRP A 196 0.47 11.51 6.53
N TRP A 197 0.89 11.68 7.77
CA TRP A 197 -0.06 11.83 8.88
C TRP A 197 -0.88 13.10 8.80
N GLY A 198 -0.28 14.23 8.37
CA GLY A 198 -0.99 15.49 8.16
C GLY A 198 -2.12 15.31 7.15
N LEU A 199 -1.80 14.82 5.95
CA LEU A 199 -2.77 14.59 4.89
C LEU A 199 -3.82 13.54 5.27
N PHE A 200 -3.41 12.44 5.91
CA PHE A 200 -4.30 11.37 6.28
C PHE A 200 -5.36 11.82 7.30
N CYS A 201 -4.99 12.69 8.25
CA CYS A 201 -5.92 13.25 9.23
C CYS A 201 -6.88 14.27 8.61
N GLU A 202 -6.39 15.15 7.72
CA GLU A 202 -7.20 16.18 7.07
C GLU A 202 -8.26 15.55 6.17
N GLU A 203 -7.85 14.63 5.28
CA GLU A 203 -8.74 13.98 4.31
C GLU A 203 -9.82 13.12 4.95
N LYS A 204 -9.52 12.46 6.04
CA LYS A 204 -10.45 11.47 6.64
C LYS A 204 -11.12 11.96 7.91
N LYS A 205 -10.79 13.16 8.43
CA LYS A 205 -11.20 13.60 9.78
C LYS A 205 -10.92 12.50 10.81
N ALA A 206 -9.88 11.72 10.56
CA ALA A 206 -9.49 10.63 11.43
C ALA A 206 -9.02 11.26 12.76
N LYS A 207 -9.70 10.95 13.85
CA LYS A 207 -9.21 11.27 15.19
C LYS A 207 -8.05 10.33 15.47
N ILE A 208 -6.83 10.79 15.23
CA ILE A 208 -5.62 10.14 15.72
C ILE A 208 -5.44 10.62 17.16
N PHE A 209 -5.59 9.70 18.08
CA PHE A 209 -5.27 9.89 19.49
C PHE A 209 -4.03 9.06 19.82
#